data_3fbcda2638197dddbc8a44cbf6f5dbbc
#
_entry.id   3fbcda2638197dddbc8a44cbf6f5dbbc
#
_cell.length_a   1.000
_cell.length_b   1.000
_cell.length_c   1.000
_cell.angle_alpha   90.00
_cell.angle_beta   90.00
_cell.angle_gamma   90.00
#
_symmetry.space_group_name_H-M   'P 1'
#
loop_
_entity.id
_entity.type
_entity.pdbx_description
1 polymer ?
#
loop_
_entity_poly.entity_id
_entity_poly.type
_entity_poly.pdbx_seq_one_letter_code
_entity_poly.pdbx_strand_id
1 'polypeptide(L)'
;LMKWYKKETVFEYLENAKIKSIKSSNFTYPVQRVNRPNLNFRGFSGTISSGEIKVGDEIINIPSNQKAKVKEIYLGEKSIKSATLNNSVTITLNKEIDISRGDVICKSNSPIEHSDQFNINIIWMGQEKCFPGRTYIAKIHNISGSIKILGIKKLYNVNTLEHQPSKELKLNDVAEVTVSFNKKIPYSNYKANKVLGSMILIDPLSNQTLGVGMINFSLRRSQNIYLQNLSINKELREKLNGHKGQVLWLTGLSGSGKSTIANALEKELYSQGKKTYILDGDNIRHGLNKDLGFTDNDRVENIRRVAEVAKLMCDAGLIVITAFISPFRSEREMARSLFQKDEFREIHISTPLKIAEKRDPKGLYKKARKGKIPNFTGIDSPYEKPLQAELEIDTSKTSITESVKKIIRIIS
;
A
#
# COMPACT_ATOMS: atom_id res chain seq x y z
N LEU A 1 4.93 -23.50 55.61
CA LEU A 1 3.85 -22.51 55.55
C LEU A 1 4.39 -21.16 55.98
N MET A 2 4.28 -20.13 55.16
CA MET A 2 4.77 -18.77 55.39
C MET A 2 3.84 -18.07 56.40
N LYS A 3 4.18 -18.15 57.72
CA LYS A 3 3.36 -17.59 58.82
C LYS A 3 3.20 -16.07 58.75
N TRP A 4 4.01 -15.38 57.93
CA TRP A 4 3.97 -13.92 57.70
C TRP A 4 2.96 -13.53 56.65
N TYR A 5 2.55 -14.44 55.70
CA TYR A 5 1.60 -14.15 54.63
C TYR A 5 0.18 -14.42 55.12
N LYS A 6 -0.60 -13.37 55.26
CA LYS A 6 -2.00 -13.40 55.74
C LYS A 6 -3.03 -13.09 54.67
N LYS A 7 -2.62 -13.03 53.40
CA LYS A 7 -3.53 -12.83 52.27
C LYS A 7 -3.90 -14.14 51.62
N GLU A 8 -4.88 -14.11 50.70
CA GLU A 8 -5.29 -15.25 49.91
C GLU A 8 -4.13 -15.87 49.13
N THR A 9 -4.17 -17.17 48.96
CA THR A 9 -3.19 -17.90 48.13
C THR A 9 -3.39 -17.55 46.66
N VAL A 10 -2.37 -17.82 45.84
CA VAL A 10 -2.48 -17.65 44.38
C VAL A 10 -3.64 -18.45 43.81
N PHE A 11 -3.91 -19.63 44.36
CA PHE A 11 -5.01 -20.49 43.95
C PHE A 11 -6.37 -19.86 44.28
N GLU A 12 -6.57 -19.41 45.52
CA GLU A 12 -7.79 -18.71 45.97
C GLU A 12 -8.00 -17.41 45.20
N TYR A 13 -6.90 -16.67 44.90
CA TYR A 13 -6.97 -15.46 44.06
C TYR A 13 -7.48 -15.78 42.65
N LEU A 14 -6.96 -16.86 42.00
CA LEU A 14 -7.35 -17.28 40.67
C LEU A 14 -8.82 -17.78 40.63
N GLU A 15 -9.27 -18.52 41.62
CA GLU A 15 -10.65 -18.99 41.74
C GLU A 15 -11.65 -17.81 41.91
N ASN A 16 -11.24 -16.81 42.72
CA ASN A 16 -12.06 -15.63 42.99
C ASN A 16 -11.89 -14.50 42.00
N ALA A 17 -10.98 -14.63 41.03
CA ALA A 17 -10.69 -13.59 40.04
C ALA A 17 -11.94 -13.26 39.20
N LYS A 18 -12.48 -12.08 39.37
CA LYS A 18 -13.58 -11.59 38.55
C LYS A 18 -13.08 -11.26 37.15
N ILE A 19 -13.45 -12.09 36.17
CA ILE A 19 -13.20 -11.82 34.77
C ILE A 19 -13.96 -10.51 34.39
N LYS A 20 -13.22 -9.43 34.17
CA LYS A 20 -13.78 -8.21 33.65
C LYS A 20 -14.25 -8.45 32.21
N SER A 21 -15.55 -8.64 32.02
CA SER A 21 -16.11 -8.61 30.67
C SER A 21 -15.87 -7.22 30.07
N ILE A 22 -15.21 -7.13 28.95
CA ILE A 22 -15.12 -5.89 28.17
C ILE A 22 -16.51 -5.66 27.61
N LYS A 23 -17.32 -4.90 28.30
CA LYS A 23 -18.62 -4.42 27.80
C LYS A 23 -18.34 -3.31 26.78
N SER A 24 -18.00 -3.68 25.55
CA SER A 24 -18.12 -2.75 24.44
C SER A 24 -19.62 -2.55 24.16
N SER A 25 -20.09 -1.33 24.24
CA SER A 25 -21.50 -1.00 23.99
C SER A 25 -21.84 -1.06 22.49
N ASN A 26 -20.86 -0.94 21.62
CA ASN A 26 -21.05 -0.82 20.19
C ASN A 26 -21.10 -2.19 19.53
N PHE A 27 -22.16 -2.44 18.77
CA PHE A 27 -22.32 -3.67 18.00
C PHE A 27 -21.37 -3.69 16.81
N THR A 28 -20.60 -4.78 16.67
CA THR A 28 -19.77 -5.06 15.51
C THR A 28 -19.86 -6.55 15.13
N TYR A 29 -20.00 -6.76 13.82
CA TYR A 29 -20.25 -8.07 13.25
C TYR A 29 -19.43 -8.27 11.97
N PRO A 30 -18.24 -8.89 12.04
CA PRO A 30 -17.45 -9.23 10.89
C PRO A 30 -18.11 -10.32 10.05
N VAL A 31 -18.39 -10.02 8.78
CA VAL A 31 -19.01 -10.97 7.86
C VAL A 31 -18.01 -12.03 7.42
N GLN A 32 -18.29 -13.29 7.75
CA GLN A 32 -17.46 -14.45 7.39
C GLN A 32 -17.89 -15.08 6.08
N ARG A 33 -19.21 -15.11 5.83
CA ARG A 33 -19.78 -15.75 4.64
C ARG A 33 -21.08 -15.07 4.23
N VAL A 34 -21.28 -14.94 2.94
CA VAL A 34 -22.57 -14.58 2.34
C VAL A 34 -23.26 -15.87 1.88
N ASN A 35 -24.43 -16.19 2.42
CA ASN A 35 -25.22 -17.35 2.09
C ASN A 35 -26.36 -16.94 1.15
N ARG A 36 -26.39 -17.54 -0.05
CA ARG A 36 -27.45 -17.33 -1.04
C ARG A 36 -27.83 -18.68 -1.68
N PRO A 37 -28.53 -19.56 -0.95
CA PRO A 37 -28.91 -20.88 -1.45
C PRO A 37 -29.95 -20.79 -2.58
N ASN A 38 -30.73 -19.71 -2.65
CA ASN A 38 -31.73 -19.45 -3.69
C ASN A 38 -31.92 -17.93 -3.88
N LEU A 39 -32.75 -17.53 -4.84
CA LEU A 39 -33.00 -16.11 -5.16
C LEU A 39 -33.73 -15.33 -4.04
N ASN A 40 -34.45 -16.03 -3.18
CA ASN A 40 -35.29 -15.41 -2.14
C ASN A 40 -34.59 -15.27 -0.78
N PHE A 41 -33.38 -15.84 -0.63
CA PHE A 41 -32.64 -15.80 0.63
C PHE A 41 -31.23 -15.25 0.41
N ARG A 42 -30.92 -14.17 1.12
CA ARG A 42 -29.55 -13.65 1.25
C ARG A 42 -29.25 -13.39 2.71
N GLY A 43 -28.40 -14.23 3.29
CA GLY A 43 -27.99 -14.17 4.69
C GLY A 43 -26.48 -13.89 4.83
N PHE A 44 -26.14 -13.12 5.85
CA PHE A 44 -24.77 -12.78 6.19
C PHE A 44 -24.41 -13.53 7.46
N SER A 45 -23.47 -14.47 7.37
CA SER A 45 -23.05 -15.29 8.52
C SER A 45 -21.74 -14.80 9.10
N GLY A 46 -21.64 -14.84 10.43
CA GLY A 46 -20.47 -14.42 11.18
C GLY A 46 -20.65 -14.62 12.69
N THR A 47 -19.67 -14.16 13.46
CA THR A 47 -19.72 -14.17 14.93
C THR A 47 -19.71 -12.72 15.42
N ILE A 48 -20.62 -12.38 16.34
CA ILE A 48 -20.69 -11.05 16.93
C ILE A 48 -19.42 -10.82 17.75
N SER A 49 -18.64 -9.82 17.38
CA SER A 49 -17.36 -9.49 18.04
C SER A 49 -17.51 -8.46 19.16
N SER A 50 -18.63 -7.73 19.21
CA SER A 50 -19.02 -6.86 20.34
C SER A 50 -20.49 -6.45 20.27
N GLY A 51 -21.07 -6.08 21.42
CA GLY A 51 -22.41 -5.53 21.55
C GLY A 51 -23.55 -6.52 21.33
N GLU A 52 -24.72 -6.00 21.00
CA GLU A 52 -25.97 -6.73 20.79
C GLU A 52 -26.70 -6.22 19.55
N ILE A 53 -27.39 -7.10 18.83
CA ILE A 53 -28.27 -6.81 17.69
C ILE A 53 -29.65 -7.40 17.90
N LYS A 54 -30.67 -6.68 17.44
CA LYS A 54 -32.08 -7.09 17.49
C LYS A 54 -32.73 -7.01 16.11
N VAL A 55 -33.75 -7.81 15.90
CA VAL A 55 -34.60 -7.69 14.71
C VAL A 55 -35.21 -6.28 14.69
N GLY A 56 -35.15 -5.62 13.52
CA GLY A 56 -35.59 -4.23 13.32
C GLY A 56 -34.51 -3.17 13.52
N ASP A 57 -33.36 -3.50 14.13
CA ASP A 57 -32.27 -2.56 14.29
C ASP A 57 -31.76 -2.05 12.92
N GLU A 58 -31.48 -0.75 12.83
CA GLU A 58 -30.85 -0.16 11.66
C GLU A 58 -29.34 -0.38 11.70
N ILE A 59 -28.80 -0.96 10.64
CA ILE A 59 -27.39 -1.27 10.50
C ILE A 59 -26.75 -0.48 9.36
N ILE A 60 -25.44 -0.36 9.41
CA ILE A 60 -24.59 0.18 8.36
C ILE A 60 -23.47 -0.83 8.05
N ASN A 61 -23.19 -1.04 6.76
CA ASN A 61 -22.06 -1.85 6.29
C ASN A 61 -20.83 -0.98 6.11
N ILE A 62 -19.69 -1.41 6.61
CA ILE A 62 -18.39 -0.76 6.43
C ILE A 62 -17.51 -1.67 5.55
N PRO A 63 -16.96 -1.20 4.41
CA PRO A 63 -16.71 0.22 4.05
C PRO A 63 -17.77 0.89 3.16
N SER A 64 -18.81 0.17 2.67
CA SER A 64 -19.75 0.72 1.68
C SER A 64 -20.66 1.85 2.20
N ASN A 65 -20.77 2.00 3.53
CA ASN A 65 -21.66 2.95 4.22
C ASN A 65 -23.15 2.81 3.85
N GLN A 66 -23.55 1.68 3.27
CA GLN A 66 -24.95 1.41 2.96
C GLN A 66 -25.72 0.97 4.19
N LYS A 67 -26.93 1.48 4.35
CA LYS A 67 -27.81 1.20 5.50
C LYS A 67 -28.95 0.27 5.13
N ALA A 68 -29.32 -0.60 6.07
CA ALA A 68 -30.50 -1.47 5.98
C ALA A 68 -31.03 -1.77 7.38
N LYS A 69 -32.19 -2.44 7.49
CA LYS A 69 -32.73 -2.94 8.75
C LYS A 69 -32.58 -4.47 8.82
N VAL A 70 -32.29 -4.96 10.00
CA VAL A 70 -32.29 -6.40 10.28
C VAL A 70 -33.69 -6.95 10.13
N LYS A 71 -33.87 -7.91 9.21
CA LYS A 71 -35.13 -8.59 8.97
C LYS A 71 -35.30 -9.76 9.92
N GLU A 72 -34.31 -10.65 9.97
CA GLU A 72 -34.32 -11.86 10.80
C GLU A 72 -32.91 -12.21 11.25
N ILE A 73 -32.79 -12.90 12.37
CA ILE A 73 -31.54 -13.41 12.92
C ILE A 73 -31.71 -14.91 13.14
N TYR A 74 -30.79 -15.71 12.62
CA TYR A 74 -30.80 -17.18 12.76
C TYR A 74 -29.60 -17.67 13.57
N LEU A 75 -29.88 -18.49 14.58
CA LEU A 75 -28.90 -19.28 15.31
C LEU A 75 -29.04 -20.75 14.88
N GLY A 76 -28.19 -21.22 13.99
CA GLY A 76 -28.43 -22.45 13.23
C GLY A 76 -29.71 -22.31 12.39
N GLU A 77 -30.67 -23.20 12.59
CA GLU A 77 -31.97 -23.18 11.90
C GLU A 77 -33.05 -22.38 12.65
N LYS A 78 -32.79 -21.97 13.88
CA LYS A 78 -33.78 -21.28 14.72
C LYS A 78 -33.74 -19.77 14.52
N SER A 79 -34.87 -19.15 14.23
CA SER A 79 -35.02 -17.69 14.24
C SER A 79 -35.08 -17.20 15.68
N ILE A 80 -34.30 -16.14 15.97
CA ILE A 80 -34.21 -15.52 17.29
C ILE A 80 -34.44 -14.01 17.17
N LYS A 81 -34.91 -13.36 18.26
CA LYS A 81 -35.19 -11.92 18.27
C LYS A 81 -33.98 -11.04 18.49
N SER A 82 -32.97 -11.56 19.19
CA SER A 82 -31.72 -10.83 19.48
C SER A 82 -30.54 -11.78 19.59
N ALA A 83 -29.33 -11.24 19.35
CA ALA A 83 -28.07 -11.96 19.51
C ALA A 83 -27.00 -11.03 20.11
N THR A 84 -26.09 -11.62 20.89
CA THR A 84 -25.07 -10.91 21.67
C THR A 84 -23.66 -11.41 21.35
N LEU A 85 -22.66 -10.78 21.98
CA LEU A 85 -21.25 -11.16 21.89
C LEU A 85 -21.05 -12.69 21.87
N ASN A 86 -20.16 -13.15 20.98
CA ASN A 86 -19.81 -14.55 20.74
C ASN A 86 -20.91 -15.43 20.12
N ASN A 87 -22.11 -14.92 19.86
CA ASN A 87 -23.09 -15.68 19.11
C ASN A 87 -22.66 -15.73 17.61
N SER A 88 -22.61 -16.94 17.06
CA SER A 88 -22.42 -17.18 15.63
C SER A 88 -23.80 -17.27 14.97
N VAL A 89 -24.16 -16.26 14.22
CA VAL A 89 -25.51 -16.10 13.65
C VAL A 89 -25.49 -15.81 12.16
N THR A 90 -26.65 -15.95 11.52
CA THR A 90 -26.89 -15.45 10.16
C THR A 90 -27.93 -14.34 10.22
N ILE A 91 -27.59 -13.17 9.69
CA ILE A 91 -28.46 -11.99 9.67
C ILE A 91 -28.99 -11.82 8.24
N THR A 92 -30.32 -11.62 8.10
CA THR A 92 -30.94 -11.20 6.84
C THR A 92 -31.40 -9.74 6.94
N LEU A 93 -31.51 -9.07 5.82
CA LEU A 93 -31.84 -7.64 5.75
C LEU A 93 -33.13 -7.41 4.99
N ASN A 94 -33.78 -6.28 5.26
CA ASN A 94 -35.04 -5.90 4.63
C ASN A 94 -34.90 -5.44 3.17
N LYS A 95 -33.68 -5.10 2.74
CA LYS A 95 -33.33 -4.75 1.36
C LYS A 95 -31.94 -5.26 1.02
N GLU A 96 -31.68 -5.46 -0.28
CA GLU A 96 -30.34 -5.81 -0.74
C GLU A 96 -29.40 -4.61 -0.68
N ILE A 97 -28.25 -4.80 -0.06
CA ILE A 97 -27.11 -3.86 -0.04
C ILE A 97 -25.84 -4.64 -0.33
N ASP A 98 -24.81 -3.95 -0.78
CA ASP A 98 -23.54 -4.59 -1.07
C ASP A 98 -22.79 -4.89 0.22
N ILE A 99 -22.70 -6.19 0.53
CA ILE A 99 -21.95 -6.74 1.68
C ILE A 99 -21.20 -7.96 1.20
N SER A 100 -19.90 -7.96 1.47
CA SER A 100 -18.98 -9.04 1.12
C SER A 100 -18.31 -9.63 2.35
N ARG A 101 -17.68 -10.81 2.17
CA ARG A 101 -16.81 -11.39 3.20
C ARG A 101 -15.70 -10.41 3.56
N GLY A 102 -15.53 -10.15 4.84
CA GLY A 102 -14.55 -9.22 5.39
C GLY A 102 -15.11 -7.86 5.73
N ASP A 103 -16.29 -7.48 5.21
CA ASP A 103 -16.98 -6.29 5.66
C ASP A 103 -17.42 -6.43 7.11
N VAL A 104 -17.69 -5.31 7.76
CA VAL A 104 -18.18 -5.28 9.14
C VAL A 104 -19.52 -4.56 9.20
N ILE A 105 -20.51 -5.24 9.73
CA ILE A 105 -21.84 -4.66 10.00
C ILE A 105 -21.82 -4.04 11.40
N CYS A 106 -22.26 -2.78 11.50
CA CYS A 106 -22.38 -2.02 12.74
C CYS A 106 -23.79 -1.47 12.88
N LYS A 107 -24.18 -0.99 14.09
CA LYS A 107 -25.38 -0.14 14.23
C LYS A 107 -25.15 1.19 13.54
N SER A 108 -26.18 1.75 12.90
CA SER A 108 -26.04 2.98 12.10
C SER A 108 -25.67 4.22 12.95
N ASN A 109 -25.95 4.20 14.24
CA ASN A 109 -25.60 5.27 15.19
C ASN A 109 -24.20 5.15 15.80
N SER A 110 -23.48 4.06 15.53
CA SER A 110 -22.13 3.83 16.06
C SER A 110 -21.26 3.05 15.07
N PRO A 111 -21.00 3.62 13.87
CA PRO A 111 -20.13 3.00 12.87
C PRO A 111 -18.69 2.94 13.36
N ILE A 112 -17.95 1.91 12.94
CA ILE A 112 -16.51 1.84 13.15
C ILE A 112 -15.77 2.58 12.03
N GLU A 113 -14.54 2.93 12.31
CA GLU A 113 -13.64 3.54 11.30
C GLU A 113 -13.06 2.47 10.35
N HIS A 114 -12.59 2.94 9.20
CA HIS A 114 -11.78 2.14 8.28
C HIS A 114 -10.55 2.94 7.84
N SER A 115 -9.41 2.28 7.71
CA SER A 115 -8.13 2.91 7.34
C SER A 115 -7.24 1.93 6.61
N ASP A 116 -6.21 2.45 5.96
CA ASP A 116 -5.15 1.70 5.30
C ASP A 116 -3.79 1.84 5.99
N GLN A 117 -3.69 2.71 7.01
CA GLN A 117 -2.46 2.91 7.77
C GLN A 117 -2.69 2.87 9.27
N PHE A 118 -1.80 2.18 9.95
CA PHE A 118 -1.93 1.93 11.39
C PHE A 118 -0.62 2.07 12.12
N ASN A 119 -0.73 2.53 13.36
CA ASN A 119 0.26 2.29 14.39
C ASN A 119 -0.13 0.99 15.09
N ILE A 120 0.79 0.03 15.13
CA ILE A 120 0.56 -1.27 15.76
C ILE A 120 1.69 -1.62 16.71
N ASN A 121 1.38 -2.37 17.77
CA ASN A 121 2.39 -3.13 18.48
C ASN A 121 2.55 -4.47 17.75
N ILE A 122 3.80 -4.86 17.50
CA ILE A 122 4.13 -6.11 16.83
C ILE A 122 5.02 -6.97 17.72
N ILE A 123 4.79 -8.28 17.70
CA ILE A 123 5.72 -9.28 18.21
C ILE A 123 6.26 -10.02 16.98
N TRP A 124 7.57 -9.94 16.78
CA TRP A 124 8.21 -10.59 15.65
C TRP A 124 8.61 -12.02 16.01
N MET A 125 8.14 -12.98 15.23
CA MET A 125 8.30 -14.42 15.48
C MET A 125 9.15 -15.12 14.39
N GLY A 126 9.51 -14.37 13.34
CA GLY A 126 10.31 -14.89 12.22
C GLY A 126 11.78 -15.04 12.61
N GLN A 127 12.44 -16.09 12.11
CA GLN A 127 13.89 -16.28 12.25
C GLN A 127 14.66 -15.21 11.48
N GLU A 128 14.16 -14.82 10.32
CA GLU A 128 14.73 -13.72 9.54
C GLU A 128 14.37 -12.38 10.15
N LYS A 129 15.32 -11.45 10.05
CA LYS A 129 15.12 -10.08 10.52
C LYS A 129 14.06 -9.37 9.68
N CYS A 130 13.26 -8.56 10.35
CA CYS A 130 12.33 -7.65 9.69
C CYS A 130 12.98 -6.28 9.47
N PHE A 131 12.87 -5.77 8.26
CA PHE A 131 13.30 -4.42 7.91
C PHE A 131 12.11 -3.60 7.40
N PRO A 132 12.08 -2.28 7.67
CA PRO A 132 11.11 -1.40 7.03
C PRO A 132 11.20 -1.47 5.50
N GLY A 133 10.07 -1.33 4.84
CA GLY A 133 9.97 -1.41 3.38
C GLY A 133 9.58 -2.79 2.84
N ARG A 134 9.77 -3.86 3.60
CA ARG A 134 9.36 -5.21 3.19
C ARG A 134 7.84 -5.36 3.26
N THR A 135 7.29 -6.11 2.29
CA THR A 135 5.87 -6.40 2.18
C THR A 135 5.58 -7.82 2.64
N TYR A 136 4.49 -7.99 3.39
CA TYR A 136 4.01 -9.26 3.91
C TYR A 136 2.54 -9.45 3.53
N ILE A 137 2.02 -10.65 3.69
CA ILE A 137 0.58 -10.90 3.71
C ILE A 137 0.11 -10.69 5.15
N ALA A 138 -0.97 -9.91 5.34
CA ALA A 138 -1.62 -9.82 6.63
C ALA A 138 -3.02 -10.41 6.58
N LYS A 139 -3.41 -11.08 7.66
CA LYS A 139 -4.80 -11.49 7.92
C LYS A 139 -5.29 -10.77 9.16
N ILE A 140 -6.40 -10.07 9.01
CA ILE A 140 -7.12 -9.39 10.08
C ILE A 140 -8.58 -9.81 9.97
N HIS A 141 -9.17 -10.33 11.06
CA HIS A 141 -10.49 -10.98 11.05
C HIS A 141 -10.71 -11.83 9.77
N ASN A 142 -11.61 -11.43 8.86
CA ASN A 142 -11.93 -12.20 7.63
C ASN A 142 -11.32 -11.61 6.36
N ILE A 143 -10.41 -10.64 6.50
CA ILE A 143 -9.72 -9.97 5.38
C ILE A 143 -8.28 -10.50 5.29
N SER A 144 -7.84 -10.73 4.05
CA SER A 144 -6.42 -10.86 3.72
C SER A 144 -6.01 -9.73 2.78
N GLY A 145 -4.80 -9.23 2.96
CA GLY A 145 -4.25 -8.18 2.11
C GLY A 145 -2.74 -8.09 2.24
N SER A 146 -2.14 -7.29 1.37
CA SER A 146 -0.73 -6.98 1.44
C SER A 146 -0.50 -5.85 2.46
N ILE A 147 0.47 -6.04 3.35
CA ILE A 147 0.87 -5.07 4.36
C ILE A 147 2.36 -4.75 4.23
N LYS A 148 2.70 -3.48 4.35
CA LYS A 148 4.09 -2.99 4.34
C LYS A 148 4.41 -2.36 5.69
N ILE A 149 5.54 -2.75 6.30
CA ILE A 149 6.08 -2.06 7.47
C ILE A 149 6.80 -0.80 6.99
N LEU A 150 6.29 0.37 7.34
CA LEU A 150 6.83 1.66 6.89
C LEU A 150 8.00 2.11 7.76
N GLY A 151 7.97 1.78 9.05
CA GLY A 151 9.02 2.15 9.99
C GLY A 151 8.83 1.57 11.38
N ILE A 152 9.93 1.38 12.08
CA ILE A 152 9.97 0.96 13.48
C ILE A 152 10.08 2.24 14.30
N LYS A 153 9.08 2.49 15.17
CA LYS A 153 9.06 3.68 16.03
C LYS A 153 9.92 3.50 17.27
N LYS A 154 9.76 2.35 17.92
CA LYS A 154 10.51 1.98 19.11
C LYS A 154 10.46 0.47 19.34
N LEU A 155 11.55 -0.06 19.82
CA LEU A 155 11.69 -1.41 20.32
C LEU A 155 11.51 -1.42 21.84
N TYR A 156 10.79 -2.37 22.39
CA TYR A 156 10.60 -2.55 23.82
C TYR A 156 11.62 -3.56 24.34
N ASN A 157 12.44 -3.15 25.32
CA ASN A 157 13.22 -4.11 26.07
C ASN A 157 12.28 -4.80 27.08
N VAL A 158 12.01 -6.08 26.87
CA VAL A 158 11.04 -6.84 27.69
C VAL A 158 11.49 -7.01 29.16
N ASN A 159 12.78 -6.86 29.45
CA ASN A 159 13.31 -6.99 30.80
C ASN A 159 13.27 -5.66 31.58
N THR A 160 13.64 -4.53 30.93
CA THR A 160 13.72 -3.22 31.58
C THR A 160 12.49 -2.35 31.32
N LEU A 161 11.64 -2.74 30.35
CA LEU A 161 10.49 -1.98 29.82
C LEU A 161 10.87 -0.64 29.18
N GLU A 162 12.16 -0.43 28.94
CA GLU A 162 12.66 0.78 28.28
C GLU A 162 12.47 0.73 26.76
N HIS A 163 12.47 1.89 26.15
CA HIS A 163 12.31 2.06 24.72
C HIS A 163 13.66 2.32 24.05
N GLN A 164 13.94 1.61 22.96
CA GLN A 164 15.16 1.77 22.19
C GLN A 164 14.83 2.04 20.72
N PRO A 165 15.57 2.92 20.02
CA PRO A 165 15.47 3.04 18.58
C PRO A 165 16.02 1.77 17.93
N SER A 166 15.34 1.28 16.88
CA SER A 166 15.83 0.15 16.08
C SER A 166 15.52 0.35 14.60
N LYS A 167 16.40 -0.19 13.76
CA LYS A 167 16.23 -0.21 12.31
C LYS A 167 15.75 -1.59 11.81
N GLU A 168 15.73 -2.59 12.65
CA GLU A 168 15.34 -3.97 12.34
C GLU A 168 14.62 -4.61 13.53
N LEU A 169 13.84 -5.68 13.28
CA LEU A 169 13.29 -6.56 14.34
C LEU A 169 13.92 -7.93 14.20
N LYS A 170 14.25 -8.54 15.33
CA LYS A 170 14.76 -9.90 15.47
C LYS A 170 13.71 -10.79 16.10
N LEU A 171 13.94 -12.09 16.08
CA LEU A 171 13.08 -13.08 16.74
C LEU A 171 12.80 -12.69 18.20
N ASN A 172 11.53 -12.71 18.60
CA ASN A 172 10.99 -12.33 19.90
C ASN A 172 11.03 -10.84 20.24
N ASP A 173 11.40 -9.97 19.28
CA ASP A 173 11.33 -8.54 19.51
C ASP A 173 9.86 -8.07 19.58
N VAL A 174 9.62 -7.19 20.56
CA VAL A 174 8.36 -6.47 20.73
C VAL A 174 8.59 -5.02 20.37
N ALA A 175 7.81 -4.48 19.43
CA ALA A 175 8.03 -3.14 18.92
C ALA A 175 6.73 -2.41 18.59
N GLU A 176 6.80 -1.08 18.55
CA GLU A 176 5.78 -0.23 17.95
C GLU A 176 6.21 0.14 16.54
N VAL A 177 5.37 -0.18 15.57
CA VAL A 177 5.66 0.03 14.15
C VAL A 177 4.52 0.73 13.44
N THR A 178 4.87 1.41 12.34
CA THR A 178 3.91 1.96 11.39
C THR A 178 3.76 1.01 10.22
N VAL A 179 2.52 0.69 9.85
CA VAL A 179 2.21 -0.20 8.74
C VAL A 179 1.22 0.42 7.76
N SER A 180 1.28 -0.02 6.51
CA SER A 180 0.31 0.34 5.47
C SER A 180 -0.23 -0.90 4.77
N PHE A 181 -1.55 -0.98 4.66
CA PHE A 181 -2.26 -1.97 3.86
C PHE A 181 -2.45 -1.46 2.42
N ASN A 182 -2.62 -2.38 1.49
CA ASN A 182 -2.94 -2.06 0.09
C ASN A 182 -4.39 -1.61 -0.13
N LYS A 183 -5.24 -1.66 0.89
CA LYS A 183 -6.65 -1.23 0.86
C LYS A 183 -7.10 -0.76 2.24
N LYS A 184 -8.14 0.06 2.28
CA LYS A 184 -8.78 0.43 3.55
C LYS A 184 -9.52 -0.77 4.14
N ILE A 185 -9.33 -1.01 5.43
CA ILE A 185 -9.96 -2.10 6.18
C ILE A 185 -10.74 -1.54 7.37
N PRO A 186 -11.94 -2.08 7.69
CA PRO A 186 -12.63 -1.80 8.93
C PRO A 186 -11.79 -2.31 10.11
N TYR A 187 -11.66 -1.53 11.16
CA TYR A 187 -10.81 -1.89 12.29
C TYR A 187 -11.36 -1.35 13.61
N SER A 188 -10.81 -1.85 14.70
CA SER A 188 -10.94 -1.30 16.04
C SER A 188 -9.59 -1.31 16.74
N ASN A 189 -9.45 -0.49 17.79
CA ASN A 189 -8.31 -0.62 18.69
C ASN A 189 -8.35 -2.01 19.35
N TYR A 190 -7.20 -2.68 19.47
CA TYR A 190 -7.08 -4.02 20.06
C TYR A 190 -7.63 -4.13 21.48
N LYS A 191 -7.47 -3.08 22.30
CA LYS A 191 -8.00 -3.06 23.68
C LYS A 191 -9.53 -3.01 23.69
N ALA A 192 -10.14 -2.39 22.69
CA ALA A 192 -11.60 -2.27 22.59
C ALA A 192 -12.25 -3.51 21.95
N ASN A 193 -11.62 -4.07 20.91
CA ASN A 193 -12.10 -5.26 20.21
C ASN A 193 -10.93 -6.08 19.68
N LYS A 194 -10.66 -7.22 20.32
CA LYS A 194 -9.53 -8.08 19.95
C LYS A 194 -9.65 -8.66 18.54
N VAL A 195 -10.86 -8.95 18.08
CA VAL A 195 -11.10 -9.55 16.75
C VAL A 195 -10.78 -8.56 15.64
N LEU A 196 -11.26 -7.32 15.76
CA LEU A 196 -11.05 -6.26 14.76
C LEU A 196 -9.74 -5.51 14.94
N GLY A 197 -9.02 -5.73 16.04
CA GLY A 197 -7.80 -5.02 16.38
C GLY A 197 -6.54 -5.88 16.31
N SER A 198 -6.64 -7.17 15.97
CA SER A 198 -5.47 -8.05 15.84
C SER A 198 -5.25 -8.52 14.42
N MET A 199 -4.00 -8.79 14.08
CA MET A 199 -3.60 -9.32 12.80
C MET A 199 -2.42 -10.28 12.92
N ILE A 200 -2.25 -11.16 11.93
CA ILE A 200 -1.04 -11.94 11.75
C ILE A 200 -0.33 -11.52 10.46
N LEU A 201 0.99 -11.53 10.49
CA LEU A 201 1.85 -11.28 9.35
C LEU A 201 2.44 -12.60 8.86
N ILE A 202 2.34 -12.83 7.57
CA ILE A 202 2.70 -14.09 6.91
C ILE A 202 3.70 -13.78 5.79
N ASP A 203 4.71 -14.61 5.68
CA ASP A 203 5.65 -14.54 4.56
C ASP A 203 4.96 -14.98 3.26
N PRO A 204 5.03 -14.17 2.18
CA PRO A 204 4.35 -14.47 0.94
C PRO A 204 4.94 -15.68 0.17
N LEU A 205 6.17 -16.09 0.47
CA LEU A 205 6.84 -17.21 -0.19
C LEU A 205 6.69 -18.52 0.57
N SER A 206 7.01 -18.50 1.87
CA SER A 206 7.00 -19.71 2.70
C SER A 206 5.63 -19.98 3.36
N ASN A 207 4.71 -19.02 3.36
CA ASN A 207 3.45 -19.04 4.10
C ASN A 207 3.60 -19.20 5.62
N GLN A 208 4.79 -18.99 6.17
CA GLN A 208 5.04 -19.00 7.60
C GLN A 208 4.52 -17.74 8.27
N THR A 209 3.96 -17.88 9.47
CA THR A 209 3.60 -16.72 10.30
C THR A 209 4.87 -16.10 10.88
N LEU A 210 5.11 -14.84 10.55
CA LEU A 210 6.30 -14.10 10.95
C LEU A 210 6.06 -13.16 12.12
N GLY A 211 4.82 -12.83 12.43
CA GLY A 211 4.52 -11.94 13.53
C GLY A 211 3.04 -11.77 13.78
N VAL A 212 2.75 -11.20 14.93
CA VAL A 212 1.40 -10.80 15.34
C VAL A 212 1.38 -9.30 15.60
N GLY A 213 0.31 -8.65 15.16
CA GLY A 213 0.12 -7.20 15.30
C GLY A 213 -1.13 -6.87 16.08
N MET A 214 -1.05 -5.84 16.93
CA MET A 214 -2.16 -5.30 17.72
C MET A 214 -2.34 -3.83 17.35
N ILE A 215 -3.47 -3.45 16.80
CA ILE A 215 -3.75 -2.08 16.36
C ILE A 215 -3.91 -1.17 17.57
N ASN A 216 -3.10 -0.13 17.64
CA ASN A 216 -3.23 0.95 18.62
C ASN A 216 -4.22 2.00 18.11
N PHE A 217 -3.97 2.54 16.93
CA PHE A 217 -4.81 3.55 16.26
C PHE A 217 -4.48 3.62 14.77
N SER A 218 -5.41 4.19 13.98
CA SER A 218 -5.13 4.53 12.59
C SER A 218 -4.25 5.76 12.50
N LEU A 219 -3.32 5.73 11.59
CA LEU A 219 -2.62 6.93 11.18
C LEU A 219 -3.54 7.61 10.17
N ARG A 220 -4.25 8.63 10.63
CA ARG A 220 -5.07 9.45 9.75
C ARG A 220 -4.15 10.12 8.75
N ARG A 221 -4.00 9.55 7.55
CA ARG A 221 -3.68 10.38 6.40
C ARG A 221 -4.88 11.31 6.27
N SER A 222 -4.75 12.44 6.93
CA SER A 222 -5.53 13.66 6.68
C SER A 222 -6.87 13.43 5.98
N GLN A 223 -7.87 12.91 6.71
CA GLN A 223 -9.27 13.27 6.40
C GLN A 223 -9.48 14.80 6.54
N ASN A 224 -8.46 15.50 7.04
CA ASN A 224 -8.38 16.96 7.15
C ASN A 224 -7.46 17.61 6.10
N ILE A 225 -6.97 16.88 5.07
CA ILE A 225 -6.42 17.53 3.88
C ILE A 225 -7.60 17.74 2.92
N TYR A 226 -8.23 18.88 3.04
CA TYR A 226 -9.04 19.44 1.96
C TYR A 226 -8.06 19.85 0.86
N LEU A 227 -8.31 19.40 -0.37
CA LEU A 227 -7.70 19.99 -1.54
C LEU A 227 -7.98 21.49 -1.48
N GLN A 228 -6.96 22.28 -1.20
CA GLN A 228 -7.08 23.72 -1.16
C GLN A 228 -7.28 24.16 -2.62
N ASN A 229 -8.41 24.78 -2.91
CA ASN A 229 -8.63 25.42 -4.20
C ASN A 229 -7.69 26.62 -4.31
N LEU A 230 -6.57 26.41 -4.99
CA LEU A 230 -5.61 27.46 -5.23
C LEU A 230 -6.14 28.36 -6.35
N SER A 231 -5.98 29.68 -6.20
CA SER A 231 -6.36 30.67 -7.22
C SER A 231 -5.57 30.49 -8.52
N ILE A 232 -4.34 29.95 -8.44
CA ILE A 232 -3.51 29.61 -9.58
C ILE A 232 -3.55 28.10 -9.78
N ASN A 233 -4.28 27.66 -10.79
CA ASN A 233 -4.41 26.25 -11.20
C ASN A 233 -3.44 25.89 -12.34
N LYS A 234 -3.48 24.63 -12.77
CA LYS A 234 -2.65 24.12 -13.86
C LYS A 234 -2.87 24.88 -15.17
N GLU A 235 -4.11 25.14 -15.54
CA GLU A 235 -4.48 25.80 -16.80
C GLU A 235 -3.90 27.21 -16.88
N LEU A 236 -3.93 27.97 -15.78
CA LEU A 236 -3.32 29.29 -15.72
C LEU A 236 -1.79 29.25 -15.87
N ARG A 237 -1.15 28.23 -15.27
CA ARG A 237 0.30 28.05 -15.45
C ARG A 237 0.67 27.65 -16.88
N GLU A 238 -0.11 26.75 -17.49
CA GLU A 238 0.08 26.35 -18.89
C GLU A 238 -0.11 27.52 -19.84
N LYS A 239 -1.10 28.37 -19.60
CA LYS A 239 -1.32 29.60 -20.37
C LYS A 239 -0.13 30.55 -20.25
N LEU A 240 0.40 30.73 -19.03
CA LEU A 240 1.58 31.55 -18.78
C LEU A 240 2.83 30.99 -19.47
N ASN A 241 3.01 29.67 -19.44
CA ASN A 241 4.15 28.99 -20.03
C ASN A 241 4.06 28.87 -21.57
N GLY A 242 2.87 29.08 -22.15
CA GLY A 242 2.64 28.92 -23.60
C GLY A 242 2.72 27.47 -24.08
N HIS A 243 2.57 26.50 -23.19
CA HIS A 243 2.53 25.07 -23.49
C HIS A 243 1.86 24.28 -22.37
N LYS A 244 1.41 23.05 -22.67
CA LYS A 244 0.84 22.14 -21.69
C LYS A 244 1.92 21.45 -20.87
N GLY A 245 1.62 21.21 -19.60
CA GLY A 245 2.41 20.32 -18.75
C GLY A 245 2.19 18.87 -19.15
N GLN A 246 3.28 18.10 -19.29
CA GLN A 246 3.22 16.69 -19.64
C GLN A 246 4.46 15.94 -19.17
N VAL A 247 4.38 14.62 -19.12
CA VAL A 247 5.46 13.73 -18.71
C VAL A 247 5.87 12.84 -19.87
N LEU A 248 7.15 12.87 -20.20
CA LEU A 248 7.79 12.03 -21.19
C LEU A 248 8.58 10.95 -20.45
N TRP A 249 7.99 9.77 -20.34
CA TRP A 249 8.54 8.67 -19.55
C TRP A 249 9.42 7.76 -20.39
N LEU A 250 10.73 8.02 -20.37
CA LEU A 250 11.72 7.19 -21.09
C LEU A 250 12.04 5.94 -20.27
N THR A 251 11.75 4.76 -20.82
CA THR A 251 12.07 3.46 -20.22
C THR A 251 12.97 2.62 -21.13
N GLY A 252 13.75 1.70 -20.57
CA GLY A 252 14.65 0.82 -21.32
C GLY A 252 15.87 0.40 -20.50
N LEU A 253 16.68 -0.51 -21.03
CA LEU A 253 17.86 -1.08 -20.36
C LEU A 253 18.90 -0.02 -19.98
N SER A 254 19.76 -0.33 -19.01
CA SER A 254 20.97 0.47 -18.77
C SER A 254 21.80 0.54 -20.07
N GLY A 255 22.45 1.68 -20.34
CA GLY A 255 23.22 1.85 -21.58
C GLY A 255 22.40 1.95 -22.88
N SER A 256 21.05 1.96 -22.81
CA SER A 256 20.21 2.09 -24.02
C SER A 256 20.21 3.49 -24.64
N GLY A 257 20.71 4.53 -23.95
CA GLY A 257 20.76 5.91 -24.43
C GLY A 257 19.71 6.86 -23.89
N LYS A 258 18.91 6.45 -22.89
CA LYS A 258 17.83 7.28 -22.28
C LYS A 258 18.31 8.67 -21.85
N SER A 259 19.32 8.76 -20.99
CA SER A 259 19.83 10.04 -20.49
C SER A 259 20.42 10.92 -21.59
N THR A 260 21.02 10.31 -22.61
CA THR A 260 21.55 11.04 -23.78
C THR A 260 20.43 11.66 -24.59
N ILE A 261 19.36 10.88 -24.85
CA ILE A 261 18.18 11.39 -25.58
C ILE A 261 17.45 12.43 -24.73
N ALA A 262 17.27 12.19 -23.42
CA ALA A 262 16.62 13.12 -22.50
C ALA A 262 17.33 14.49 -22.51
N ASN A 263 18.66 14.51 -22.39
CA ASN A 263 19.43 15.74 -22.41
C ASN A 263 19.37 16.47 -23.78
N ALA A 264 19.42 15.73 -24.90
CA ALA A 264 19.28 16.33 -26.23
C ALA A 264 17.87 16.88 -26.47
N LEU A 265 16.84 16.17 -26.01
CA LEU A 265 15.45 16.61 -26.07
C LEU A 265 15.20 17.87 -25.24
N GLU A 266 15.74 17.91 -24.01
CA GLU A 266 15.62 19.10 -23.17
C GLU A 266 16.26 20.32 -23.82
N LYS A 267 17.46 20.18 -24.38
CA LYS A 267 18.12 21.29 -25.10
C LYS A 267 17.27 21.82 -26.24
N GLU A 268 16.65 20.93 -27.01
CA GLU A 268 15.82 21.32 -28.14
C GLU A 268 14.54 22.04 -27.67
N LEU A 269 13.85 21.50 -26.67
CA LEU A 269 12.65 22.10 -26.08
C LEU A 269 12.97 23.44 -25.40
N TYR A 270 14.12 23.54 -24.71
CA TYR A 270 14.59 24.78 -24.11
C TYR A 270 14.84 25.87 -25.16
N SER A 271 15.47 25.51 -26.29
CA SER A 271 15.69 26.45 -27.39
C SER A 271 14.39 26.99 -27.99
N GLN A 272 13.29 26.21 -27.86
CA GLN A 272 11.94 26.62 -28.27
C GLN A 272 11.18 27.38 -27.17
N GLY A 273 11.83 27.78 -26.08
CA GLY A 273 11.25 28.53 -24.97
C GLY A 273 10.33 27.68 -24.05
N LYS A 274 10.34 26.34 -24.18
CA LYS A 274 9.53 25.47 -23.33
C LYS A 274 10.15 25.33 -21.95
N LYS A 275 9.32 25.25 -20.91
CA LYS A 275 9.74 25.01 -19.53
C LYS A 275 9.86 23.51 -19.28
N THR A 276 11.09 23.03 -19.08
CA THR A 276 11.42 21.60 -18.98
C THR A 276 12.14 21.26 -17.69
N TYR A 277 12.09 19.98 -17.29
CA TYR A 277 12.93 19.45 -16.23
C TYR A 277 13.21 17.95 -16.44
N ILE A 278 14.49 17.55 -16.28
CA ILE A 278 14.88 16.13 -16.35
C ILE A 278 14.92 15.52 -14.97
N LEU A 279 14.21 14.39 -14.80
CA LEU A 279 14.35 13.48 -13.67
C LEU A 279 15.17 12.27 -14.14
N ASP A 280 16.47 12.28 -13.86
CA ASP A 280 17.39 11.20 -14.20
C ASP A 280 17.59 10.26 -13.02
N GLY A 281 17.67 8.94 -13.29
CA GLY A 281 17.72 7.90 -12.27
C GLY A 281 18.93 8.01 -11.34
N ASP A 282 20.08 8.41 -11.82
CA ASP A 282 21.27 8.58 -10.98
C ASP A 282 21.17 9.84 -10.13
N ASN A 283 20.75 10.96 -10.72
CA ASN A 283 20.63 12.24 -10.02
C ASN A 283 19.62 12.16 -8.86
N ILE A 284 18.47 11.52 -9.07
CA ILE A 284 17.44 11.36 -8.04
C ILE A 284 17.95 10.51 -6.86
N ARG A 285 18.83 9.53 -7.11
CA ARG A 285 19.42 8.69 -6.06
C ARG A 285 20.44 9.41 -5.19
N HIS A 286 20.99 10.53 -5.63
CA HIS A 286 21.85 11.38 -4.80
C HIS A 286 21.06 12.24 -3.78
N GLY A 287 19.77 12.45 -4.00
CA GLY A 287 18.89 13.27 -3.16
C GLY A 287 17.63 12.53 -2.69
N LEU A 288 16.56 12.69 -3.44
CA LEU A 288 15.21 12.22 -3.11
C LEU A 288 15.14 10.73 -2.71
N ASN A 289 15.91 9.88 -3.37
CA ASN A 289 15.88 8.43 -3.22
C ASN A 289 17.21 7.85 -2.70
N LYS A 290 17.98 8.65 -1.96
CA LYS A 290 19.27 8.20 -1.37
C LYS A 290 19.14 7.08 -0.35
N ASP A 291 17.96 6.93 0.23
CA ASP A 291 17.60 5.90 1.21
C ASP A 291 17.19 4.57 0.58
N LEU A 292 17.04 4.51 -0.75
CA LEU A 292 16.62 3.31 -1.48
C LEU A 292 17.82 2.54 -2.07
N GLY A 293 17.80 1.22 -1.88
CA GLY A 293 18.74 0.28 -2.52
C GLY A 293 18.33 -0.15 -3.94
N PHE A 294 18.62 -1.41 -4.28
CA PHE A 294 18.37 -1.99 -5.60
C PHE A 294 17.52 -3.27 -5.55
N THR A 295 16.87 -3.55 -4.42
CA THR A 295 15.89 -4.64 -4.33
C THR A 295 14.66 -4.30 -5.18
N ASP A 296 13.85 -5.29 -5.54
CA ASP A 296 12.63 -5.03 -6.34
C ASP A 296 11.69 -4.06 -5.62
N ASN A 297 11.55 -4.16 -4.29
CA ASN A 297 10.77 -3.23 -3.49
C ASN A 297 11.31 -1.80 -3.54
N ASP A 298 12.65 -1.62 -3.46
CA ASP A 298 13.27 -0.31 -3.58
C ASP A 298 13.05 0.30 -4.96
N ARG A 299 13.04 -0.53 -6.00
CA ARG A 299 12.76 -0.08 -7.37
C ARG A 299 11.32 0.40 -7.52
N VAL A 300 10.34 -0.37 -7.02
CA VAL A 300 8.93 0.03 -7.01
C VAL A 300 8.76 1.36 -6.29
N GLU A 301 9.33 1.52 -5.09
CA GLU A 301 9.24 2.77 -4.32
C GLU A 301 9.98 3.92 -5.01
N ASN A 302 11.12 3.66 -5.65
CA ASN A 302 11.83 4.66 -6.45
C ASN A 302 10.94 5.20 -7.57
N ILE A 303 10.30 4.31 -8.35
CA ILE A 303 9.40 4.71 -9.45
C ILE A 303 8.18 5.44 -8.90
N ARG A 304 7.59 4.99 -7.78
CA ARG A 304 6.45 5.67 -7.15
C ARG A 304 6.79 7.11 -6.76
N ARG A 305 7.94 7.33 -6.08
CA ARG A 305 8.35 8.69 -5.69
C ARG A 305 8.61 9.59 -6.91
N VAL A 306 9.27 9.05 -7.92
CA VAL A 306 9.53 9.78 -9.16
C VAL A 306 8.22 10.17 -9.86
N ALA A 307 7.24 9.26 -9.93
CA ALA A 307 5.95 9.51 -10.54
C ALA A 307 5.17 10.63 -9.82
N GLU A 308 5.17 10.65 -8.48
CA GLU A 308 4.57 11.72 -7.69
C GLU A 308 5.24 13.08 -7.91
N VAL A 309 6.58 13.13 -7.95
CA VAL A 309 7.31 14.36 -8.25
C VAL A 309 7.03 14.82 -9.68
N ALA A 310 7.04 13.91 -10.65
CA ALA A 310 6.70 14.24 -12.04
C ALA A 310 5.27 14.79 -12.15
N LYS A 311 4.31 14.26 -11.36
CA LYS A 311 2.93 14.78 -11.31
C LYS A 311 2.88 16.23 -10.80
N LEU A 312 3.56 16.51 -9.69
CA LEU A 312 3.63 17.89 -9.15
C LEU A 312 4.26 18.88 -10.15
N MET A 313 5.32 18.46 -10.83
CA MET A 313 5.97 19.29 -11.85
C MET A 313 5.09 19.48 -13.09
N CYS A 314 4.37 18.45 -13.52
CA CYS A 314 3.39 18.51 -14.59
C CYS A 314 2.25 19.49 -14.22
N ASP A 315 1.76 19.46 -12.99
CA ASP A 315 0.74 20.41 -12.48
C ASP A 315 1.29 21.84 -12.36
N ALA A 316 2.61 21.98 -12.20
CA ALA A 316 3.28 23.28 -12.31
C ALA A 316 3.39 23.80 -13.77
N GLY A 317 2.92 23.03 -14.76
CA GLY A 317 2.93 23.38 -16.18
C GLY A 317 4.25 23.05 -16.88
N LEU A 318 5.10 22.17 -16.31
CA LEU A 318 6.39 21.80 -16.91
C LEU A 318 6.25 20.58 -17.83
N ILE A 319 7.12 20.51 -18.84
CA ILE A 319 7.38 19.28 -19.59
C ILE A 319 8.46 18.51 -18.82
N VAL A 320 8.07 17.41 -18.20
CA VAL A 320 8.96 16.58 -17.38
C VAL A 320 9.49 15.40 -18.20
N ILE A 321 10.80 15.27 -18.29
CA ILE A 321 11.46 14.19 -19.01
C ILE A 321 12.03 13.22 -17.96
N THR A 322 11.52 11.99 -17.88
CA THR A 322 12.06 11.00 -16.95
C THR A 322 12.97 10.02 -17.68
N ALA A 323 14.11 9.66 -17.10
CA ALA A 323 15.07 8.70 -17.68
C ALA A 323 15.39 7.59 -16.67
N PHE A 324 14.52 6.57 -16.60
CA PHE A 324 14.64 5.43 -15.69
C PHE A 324 14.59 4.10 -16.43
N ILE A 325 15.15 3.05 -15.83
CA ILE A 325 14.99 1.69 -16.37
C ILE A 325 13.51 1.29 -16.30
N SER A 326 12.85 1.53 -15.13
CA SER A 326 11.44 1.17 -14.85
C SER A 326 11.06 -0.20 -15.45
N PRO A 327 11.65 -1.31 -14.91
CA PRO A 327 11.66 -2.59 -15.60
C PRO A 327 10.30 -3.28 -15.65
N PHE A 328 9.40 -3.02 -14.71
CA PHE A 328 8.12 -3.72 -14.60
C PHE A 328 6.96 -2.90 -15.19
N ARG A 329 6.06 -3.58 -15.89
CA ARG A 329 4.86 -2.95 -16.48
C ARG A 329 3.96 -2.33 -15.42
N SER A 330 3.75 -3.05 -14.32
CA SER A 330 2.91 -2.57 -13.20
C SER A 330 3.38 -1.23 -12.62
N GLU A 331 4.68 -0.99 -12.56
CA GLU A 331 5.26 0.28 -12.09
C GLU A 331 4.96 1.42 -13.07
N ARG A 332 5.10 1.17 -14.37
CA ARG A 332 4.82 2.16 -15.41
C ARG A 332 3.33 2.46 -15.53
N GLU A 333 2.48 1.44 -15.39
CA GLU A 333 1.02 1.59 -15.33
C GLU A 333 0.59 2.39 -14.09
N MET A 334 1.18 2.10 -12.93
CA MET A 334 0.96 2.87 -11.71
C MET A 334 1.37 4.33 -11.90
N ALA A 335 2.55 4.60 -12.51
CA ALA A 335 2.97 5.95 -12.82
C ALA A 335 1.97 6.63 -13.76
N ARG A 336 1.58 5.98 -14.86
CA ARG A 336 0.60 6.50 -15.84
C ARG A 336 -0.74 6.84 -15.18
N SER A 337 -1.21 6.03 -14.23
CA SER A 337 -2.51 6.23 -13.57
C SER A 337 -2.64 7.53 -12.75
N LEU A 338 -1.52 8.20 -12.45
CA LEU A 338 -1.53 9.50 -11.76
C LEU A 338 -1.88 10.68 -12.70
N PHE A 339 -1.87 10.47 -14.01
CA PHE A 339 -2.00 11.52 -15.00
C PHE A 339 -3.32 11.43 -15.77
N GLN A 340 -3.76 12.56 -16.30
CA GLN A 340 -4.91 12.59 -17.20
C GLN A 340 -4.51 12.02 -18.58
N LYS A 341 -5.52 11.71 -19.37
CA LYS A 341 -5.31 11.30 -20.75
C LYS A 341 -4.53 12.41 -21.47
N ASP A 342 -3.51 12.02 -22.20
CA ASP A 342 -2.61 12.91 -22.94
C ASP A 342 -1.54 13.67 -22.13
N GLU A 343 -1.49 13.54 -20.81
CA GLU A 343 -0.42 14.11 -19.99
C GLU A 343 0.81 13.22 -19.85
N PHE A 344 0.67 11.93 -20.11
CA PHE A 344 1.74 10.93 -19.96
C PHE A 344 2.02 10.23 -21.28
N ARG A 345 3.30 10.26 -21.72
CA ARG A 345 3.78 9.59 -22.92
C ARG A 345 4.90 8.62 -22.53
N GLU A 346 4.67 7.32 -22.72
CA GLU A 346 5.68 6.28 -22.51
C GLU A 346 6.54 6.14 -23.77
N ILE A 347 7.85 6.29 -23.62
CA ILE A 347 8.81 6.20 -24.70
C ILE A 347 9.76 5.03 -24.42
N HIS A 348 9.62 3.98 -25.18
CA HIS A 348 10.44 2.78 -25.04
C HIS A 348 11.74 2.94 -25.86
N ILE A 349 12.87 2.98 -25.16
CA ILE A 349 14.19 2.94 -25.78
C ILE A 349 14.61 1.48 -25.91
N SER A 350 14.26 0.89 -27.06
CA SER A 350 14.27 -0.57 -27.31
C SER A 350 15.61 -1.14 -27.77
N THR A 351 16.71 -0.47 -27.44
CA THR A 351 18.07 -0.91 -27.80
C THR A 351 18.31 -2.36 -27.38
N PRO A 352 18.77 -3.24 -28.30
CA PRO A 352 19.06 -4.62 -27.97
C PRO A 352 20.08 -4.77 -26.85
N LEU A 353 19.90 -5.77 -25.97
CA LEU A 353 20.77 -6.01 -24.81
C LEU A 353 22.25 -6.11 -25.19
N LYS A 354 22.57 -6.86 -26.26
CA LYS A 354 23.95 -7.00 -26.74
C LYS A 354 24.61 -5.66 -27.06
N ILE A 355 23.87 -4.70 -27.57
CA ILE A 355 24.37 -3.37 -27.91
C ILE A 355 24.49 -2.50 -26.66
N ALA A 356 23.50 -2.56 -25.78
CA ALA A 356 23.54 -1.85 -24.50
C ALA A 356 24.71 -2.34 -23.63
N GLU A 357 24.96 -3.65 -23.58
CA GLU A 357 26.08 -4.27 -22.89
C GLU A 357 27.46 -3.90 -23.54
N LYS A 358 27.53 -3.86 -24.88
CA LYS A 358 28.73 -3.40 -25.58
C LYS A 358 29.09 -1.94 -25.28
N ARG A 359 28.05 -1.09 -25.13
CA ARG A 359 28.24 0.33 -24.77
C ARG A 359 28.75 0.51 -23.35
N ASP A 360 28.14 -0.20 -22.39
CA ASP A 360 28.40 -0.20 -20.94
C ASP A 360 29.14 1.03 -20.38
N PRO A 361 28.61 2.26 -20.54
CA PRO A 361 29.36 3.49 -20.27
C PRO A 361 29.80 3.65 -18.81
N LYS A 362 29.17 2.90 -17.91
CA LYS A 362 29.42 2.93 -16.46
C LYS A 362 30.11 1.66 -15.94
N GLY A 363 30.41 0.69 -16.80
CA GLY A 363 30.98 -0.60 -16.44
C GLY A 363 30.05 -1.49 -15.59
N LEU A 364 28.74 -1.21 -15.61
CA LEU A 364 27.75 -1.93 -14.76
C LEU A 364 27.51 -3.36 -15.27
N TYR A 365 27.44 -3.57 -16.59
CA TYR A 365 27.29 -4.91 -17.17
C TYR A 365 28.50 -5.77 -16.84
N LYS A 366 29.70 -5.22 -16.98
CA LYS A 366 30.94 -5.92 -16.61
C LYS A 366 30.98 -6.32 -15.14
N LYS A 367 30.45 -5.48 -14.23
CA LYS A 367 30.32 -5.78 -12.80
C LYS A 367 29.26 -6.84 -12.54
N ALA A 368 28.10 -6.75 -13.20
CA ALA A 368 26.99 -7.70 -13.06
C ALA A 368 27.38 -9.10 -13.54
N ARG A 369 28.01 -9.21 -14.70
CA ARG A 369 28.55 -10.50 -15.21
C ARG A 369 29.60 -11.15 -14.29
N LYS A 370 30.29 -10.35 -13.47
CA LYS A 370 31.22 -10.83 -12.44
C LYS A 370 30.51 -11.11 -11.09
N GLY A 371 29.18 -11.08 -11.01
CA GLY A 371 28.44 -11.31 -9.79
C GLY A 371 28.58 -10.21 -8.73
N LYS A 372 29.19 -9.04 -9.08
CA LYS A 372 29.39 -7.93 -8.13
C LYS A 372 28.16 -7.05 -7.92
N ILE A 373 27.18 -7.12 -8.79
CA ILE A 373 25.91 -6.40 -8.70
C ILE A 373 24.79 -7.43 -8.86
N PRO A 374 24.10 -7.80 -7.78
CA PRO A 374 22.95 -8.72 -7.85
C PRO A 374 21.72 -8.01 -8.43
N ASN A 375 20.79 -8.79 -8.98
CA ASN A 375 19.49 -8.32 -9.51
C ASN A 375 19.62 -7.26 -10.62
N PHE A 376 20.62 -7.36 -11.49
CA PHE A 376 20.83 -6.38 -12.54
C PHE A 376 19.86 -6.62 -13.71
N THR A 377 19.07 -5.58 -14.06
CA THR A 377 18.06 -5.66 -15.12
C THR A 377 18.68 -6.01 -16.47
N GLY A 378 18.17 -7.07 -17.10
CA GLY A 378 18.69 -7.61 -18.37
C GLY A 378 19.75 -8.69 -18.22
N ILE A 379 20.25 -8.96 -17.01
CA ILE A 379 21.17 -10.09 -16.68
C ILE A 379 20.44 -11.05 -15.75
N ASP A 380 20.26 -10.68 -14.47
CA ASP A 380 19.68 -11.51 -13.41
C ASP A 380 18.22 -11.14 -13.13
N SER A 381 17.78 -9.94 -13.52
CA SER A 381 16.43 -9.46 -13.36
C SER A 381 15.79 -9.14 -14.71
N PRO A 382 14.50 -9.46 -14.92
CA PRO A 382 13.83 -9.24 -16.20
C PRO A 382 13.58 -7.75 -16.48
N TYR A 383 13.48 -7.42 -17.77
CA TYR A 383 12.92 -6.18 -18.26
C TYR A 383 11.65 -6.50 -19.06
N GLU A 384 10.51 -6.06 -18.58
CA GLU A 384 9.21 -6.24 -19.23
C GLU A 384 8.97 -5.12 -20.24
N LYS A 385 9.03 -5.45 -21.54
CA LYS A 385 8.76 -4.47 -22.59
C LYS A 385 7.37 -3.85 -22.44
N PRO A 386 7.22 -2.54 -22.69
CA PRO A 386 5.89 -1.92 -22.79
C PRO A 386 5.00 -2.62 -23.82
N LEU A 387 3.70 -2.71 -23.53
CA LEU A 387 2.72 -3.25 -24.48
C LEU A 387 2.16 -2.17 -25.42
N GLN A 388 2.06 -0.93 -24.94
CA GLN A 388 1.39 0.18 -25.61
C GLN A 388 2.15 1.49 -25.37
N ALA A 389 3.48 1.49 -25.65
CA ALA A 389 4.24 2.73 -25.62
C ALA A 389 3.79 3.66 -26.75
N GLU A 390 3.68 4.95 -26.47
CA GLU A 390 3.34 5.97 -27.49
C GLU A 390 4.45 6.08 -28.55
N LEU A 391 5.69 5.71 -28.19
CA LEU A 391 6.80 5.71 -29.14
C LEU A 391 7.83 4.65 -28.76
N GLU A 392 8.33 3.94 -29.76
CA GLU A 392 9.48 3.04 -29.62
C GLU A 392 10.65 3.54 -30.45
N ILE A 393 11.86 3.58 -29.85
CA ILE A 393 13.09 4.05 -30.46
C ILE A 393 14.21 3.06 -30.26
N ASP A 394 14.72 2.46 -31.33
CA ASP A 394 15.93 1.65 -31.31
C ASP A 394 17.14 2.55 -31.59
N THR A 395 17.90 2.88 -30.56
CA THR A 395 19.09 3.74 -30.69
C THR A 395 20.29 3.05 -31.34
N SER A 396 20.17 1.80 -31.72
CA SER A 396 21.17 1.13 -32.58
C SER A 396 21.01 1.49 -34.06
N LYS A 397 19.80 1.94 -34.44
CA LYS A 397 19.42 2.27 -35.81
C LYS A 397 19.06 3.72 -36.02
N THR A 398 18.78 4.45 -34.94
CA THR A 398 18.26 5.83 -34.98
C THR A 398 19.27 6.78 -34.33
N SER A 399 19.64 7.86 -35.00
CA SER A 399 20.50 8.88 -34.44
C SER A 399 19.83 9.66 -33.31
N ILE A 400 20.61 10.35 -32.47
CA ILE A 400 20.07 11.19 -31.38
C ILE A 400 19.14 12.27 -31.92
N THR A 401 19.55 12.98 -32.96
CA THR A 401 18.78 14.06 -33.59
C THR A 401 17.45 13.54 -34.16
N GLU A 402 17.45 12.38 -34.81
CA GLU A 402 16.24 11.76 -35.33
C GLU A 402 15.32 11.28 -34.21
N SER A 403 15.88 10.73 -33.13
CA SER A 403 15.14 10.31 -31.93
C SER A 403 14.41 11.50 -31.31
N VAL A 404 15.09 12.63 -31.13
CA VAL A 404 14.51 13.88 -30.63
C VAL A 404 13.38 14.35 -31.52
N LYS A 405 13.56 14.38 -32.84
CA LYS A 405 12.52 14.78 -33.81
C LYS A 405 11.26 13.89 -33.70
N LYS A 406 11.44 12.58 -33.53
CA LYS A 406 10.32 11.64 -33.34
C LYS A 406 9.56 11.94 -32.05
N ILE A 407 10.28 12.24 -30.96
CA ILE A 407 9.64 12.56 -29.67
C ILE A 407 8.87 13.89 -29.77
N ILE A 408 9.44 14.91 -30.38
CA ILE A 408 8.78 16.22 -30.53
C ILE A 408 7.45 16.11 -31.29
N ARG A 409 7.37 15.22 -32.29
CA ARG A 409 6.13 15.01 -33.05
C ARG A 409 4.96 14.46 -32.25
N ILE A 410 5.22 13.79 -31.13
CA ILE A 410 4.17 13.26 -30.25
C ILE A 410 3.81 14.18 -29.10
N ILE A 411 4.56 15.28 -28.91
CA ILE A 411 4.35 16.29 -27.86
C ILE A 411 3.39 17.39 -28.30
N SER A 412 3.38 17.69 -29.57
CA SER A 412 2.58 18.76 -30.21
C SER A 412 1.11 18.47 -30.32
#